data_9b9d38e602ec23c5baa23a856350a9d3
#
_entry.id   9b9d38e602ec23c5baa23a856350a9d3
#
_cell.length_a   1.000
_cell.length_b   1.000
_cell.length_c   1.000
_cell.angle_alpha   90.00
_cell.angle_beta   90.00
_cell.angle_gamma   90.00
#
_symmetry.space_group_name_H-M   'P 1'
#
loop_
_entity.id
_entity.type
_entity.pdbx_description
1 polymer ?
#
loop_
_entity_poly.entity_id
_entity_poly.type
_entity_poly.pdbx_seq_one_letter_code
_entity_poly.pdbx_strand_id
1 'polypeptide(L)'
;MRFALPAKITMSCLTLAVLAVAPVAAQQAITYEQAKTAMDAAEADARSNGWNLTILIADAEGVPIYLRRMDGASPRTHDVATRKVRTALASGMATGDYGQALAAGRVAEVPDGVTFEGGYPVRMGGQVVGAMSASGASGAQDAQVVRAGFAAIGVQP
;
A
#
# COMPACT_ATOMS: atom_id res chain seq x y z
N MET A 1 -41.69 77.58 -7.30
CA MET A 1 -40.69 76.79 -8.12
C MET A 1 -40.00 75.81 -7.21
N ARG A 2 -40.39 74.54 -7.26
CA ARG A 2 -39.80 73.47 -6.45
C ARG A 2 -38.99 72.59 -7.40
N PHE A 3 -37.63 72.53 -7.26
CA PHE A 3 -36.77 71.67 -8.01
C PHE A 3 -36.73 70.34 -7.33
N ALA A 4 -37.09 69.27 -8.04
CA ALA A 4 -36.92 67.86 -7.61
C ALA A 4 -35.52 67.37 -7.97
N LEU A 5 -34.81 66.80 -7.01
CA LEU A 5 -33.55 66.10 -7.24
C LEU A 5 -33.84 64.68 -7.76
N PRO A 6 -33.02 64.15 -8.71
CA PRO A 6 -33.17 62.78 -9.16
C PRO A 6 -32.53 61.81 -8.17
N ALA A 7 -33.24 60.71 -7.84
CA ALA A 7 -32.75 59.60 -7.05
C ALA A 7 -31.67 58.82 -7.81
N LYS A 8 -30.51 58.65 -7.17
CA LYS A 8 -29.43 57.79 -7.68
C LYS A 8 -29.76 56.32 -7.34
N ILE A 9 -30.05 55.53 -8.35
CA ILE A 9 -30.19 54.07 -8.22
C ILE A 9 -28.79 53.48 -8.19
N THR A 10 -28.33 53.01 -7.05
CA THR A 10 -27.09 52.23 -6.89
C THR A 10 -27.37 50.76 -7.22
N MET A 11 -26.91 50.31 -8.39
CA MET A 11 -27.01 48.94 -8.81
C MET A 11 -25.91 48.15 -8.07
N SER A 12 -26.32 47.40 -7.04
CA SER A 12 -25.45 46.47 -6.30
C SER A 12 -25.16 45.24 -7.15
N CYS A 13 -23.96 45.13 -7.62
CA CYS A 13 -23.48 43.96 -8.41
C CYS A 13 -23.19 42.82 -7.42
N LEU A 14 -24.11 41.85 -7.33
CA LEU A 14 -23.95 40.64 -6.53
C LEU A 14 -23.00 39.69 -7.30
N THR A 15 -21.69 39.66 -6.95
CA THR A 15 -20.74 38.71 -7.47
C THR A 15 -20.97 37.32 -6.90
N LEU A 16 -21.53 36.44 -7.72
CA LEU A 16 -21.69 35.01 -7.39
C LEU A 16 -20.31 34.35 -7.42
N ALA A 17 -19.74 34.07 -6.25
CA ALA A 17 -18.50 33.30 -6.12
C ALA A 17 -18.82 31.82 -6.44
N VAL A 18 -18.43 31.34 -7.62
CA VAL A 18 -18.47 29.93 -7.98
C VAL A 18 -17.31 29.26 -7.23
N LEU A 19 -17.61 28.54 -6.18
CA LEU A 19 -16.69 27.63 -5.51
C LEU A 19 -16.37 26.48 -6.48
N ALA A 20 -15.19 26.53 -7.09
CA ALA A 20 -14.66 25.41 -7.88
C ALA A 20 -14.38 24.24 -6.91
N VAL A 21 -15.23 23.22 -6.92
CA VAL A 21 -14.96 21.95 -6.25
C VAL A 21 -13.85 21.28 -7.04
N ALA A 22 -12.62 21.28 -6.47
CA ALA A 22 -11.52 20.51 -7.05
C ALA A 22 -11.93 19.02 -7.09
N PRO A 23 -11.66 18.29 -8.20
CA PRO A 23 -11.93 16.86 -8.24
C PRO A 23 -11.12 16.20 -7.14
N VAL A 24 -11.80 15.46 -6.27
CA VAL A 24 -11.13 14.54 -5.32
C VAL A 24 -10.35 13.56 -6.20
N ALA A 25 -9.03 13.63 -6.16
CA ALA A 25 -8.20 12.65 -6.84
C ALA A 25 -8.63 11.26 -6.33
N ALA A 26 -9.11 10.41 -7.23
CA ALA A 26 -9.48 9.05 -6.88
C ALA A 26 -8.25 8.42 -6.19
N GLN A 27 -8.43 7.94 -4.97
CA GLN A 27 -7.34 7.31 -4.20
C GLN A 27 -6.82 6.15 -5.04
N GLN A 28 -5.55 6.21 -5.43
CA GLN A 28 -4.94 5.12 -6.17
C GLN A 28 -4.99 3.87 -5.28
N ALA A 29 -5.52 2.79 -5.81
CA ALA A 29 -5.56 1.50 -5.13
C ALA A 29 -4.91 0.46 -6.04
N ILE A 30 -4.31 -0.56 -5.45
CA ILE A 30 -3.85 -1.71 -6.22
C ILE A 30 -5.07 -2.45 -6.77
N THR A 31 -5.12 -2.63 -8.09
CA THR A 31 -6.22 -3.34 -8.74
C THR A 31 -6.05 -4.85 -8.61
N TYR A 32 -7.15 -5.60 -8.75
CA TYR A 32 -7.09 -7.06 -8.78
C TYR A 32 -6.14 -7.59 -9.88
N GLU A 33 -6.13 -6.99 -11.06
CA GLU A 33 -5.26 -7.40 -12.16
C GLU A 33 -3.78 -7.13 -11.86
N GLN A 34 -3.46 -6.01 -11.21
CA GLN A 34 -2.11 -5.75 -10.74
C GLN A 34 -1.69 -6.74 -9.65
N ALA A 35 -2.58 -7.01 -8.68
CA ALA A 35 -2.33 -7.99 -7.64
C ALA A 35 -2.13 -9.40 -8.21
N LYS A 36 -2.94 -9.79 -9.21
CA LYS A 36 -2.79 -11.06 -9.91
C LYS A 36 -1.44 -11.15 -10.65
N THR A 37 -1.07 -10.12 -11.39
CA THR A 37 0.21 -10.05 -12.12
C THR A 37 1.40 -10.15 -11.17
N ALA A 38 1.38 -9.41 -10.07
CA ALA A 38 2.41 -9.47 -9.04
C ALA A 38 2.49 -10.85 -8.36
N MET A 39 1.33 -11.46 -8.09
CA MET A 39 1.24 -12.80 -7.50
C MET A 39 1.84 -13.86 -8.42
N ASP A 40 1.50 -13.84 -9.71
CA ASP A 40 1.97 -14.83 -10.68
C ASP A 40 3.49 -14.74 -10.87
N ALA A 41 4.04 -13.53 -10.92
CA ALA A 41 5.49 -13.31 -11.00
C ALA A 41 6.24 -13.76 -9.73
N ALA A 42 5.69 -13.43 -8.57
CA ALA A 42 6.25 -13.85 -7.29
C ALA A 42 6.25 -15.38 -7.12
N GLU A 43 5.14 -16.04 -7.48
CA GLU A 43 5.08 -17.50 -7.46
C GLU A 43 6.07 -18.13 -8.45
N ALA A 44 6.21 -17.57 -9.66
CA ALA A 44 7.15 -18.05 -10.65
C ALA A 44 8.61 -17.99 -10.13
N ASP A 45 8.99 -16.88 -9.47
CA ASP A 45 10.30 -16.75 -8.83
C ASP A 45 10.48 -17.77 -7.70
N ALA A 46 9.50 -17.93 -6.82
CA ALA A 46 9.53 -18.92 -5.75
C ALA A 46 9.70 -20.35 -6.30
N ARG A 47 8.93 -20.73 -7.33
CA ARG A 47 9.01 -22.05 -7.96
C ARG A 47 10.36 -22.31 -8.62
N SER A 48 10.92 -21.32 -9.30
CA SER A 48 12.23 -21.45 -9.97
C SER A 48 13.37 -21.70 -8.99
N ASN A 49 13.19 -21.26 -7.74
CA ASN A 49 14.15 -21.43 -6.64
C ASN A 49 13.82 -22.65 -5.73
N GLY A 50 12.72 -23.36 -5.98
CA GLY A 50 12.30 -24.51 -5.17
C GLY A 50 11.75 -24.12 -3.79
N TRP A 51 11.25 -22.89 -3.62
CA TRP A 51 10.69 -22.41 -2.35
C TRP A 51 9.17 -22.55 -2.32
N ASN A 52 8.66 -23.06 -1.20
CA ASN A 52 7.23 -23.22 -0.96
C ASN A 52 6.75 -22.17 0.06
N LEU A 53 6.00 -21.20 -0.40
CA LEU A 53 5.67 -19.98 0.34
C LEU A 53 4.17 -19.76 0.44
N THR A 54 3.77 -18.93 1.41
CA THR A 54 2.54 -18.15 1.34
C THR A 54 2.88 -16.74 0.86
N ILE A 55 2.19 -16.28 -0.17
CA ILE A 55 2.30 -14.93 -0.72
C ILE A 55 0.95 -14.24 -0.50
N LEU A 56 0.98 -13.01 0.01
CA LEU A 56 -0.20 -12.21 0.31
C LEU A 56 -0.04 -10.82 -0.25
N ILE A 57 -1.07 -10.35 -0.96
CA ILE A 57 -1.24 -8.96 -1.41
C ILE A 57 -2.53 -8.44 -0.81
N ALA A 58 -2.46 -7.31 -0.13
CA ALA A 58 -3.59 -6.68 0.54
C ALA A 58 -3.72 -5.20 0.14
N ASP A 59 -4.91 -4.65 0.30
CA ASP A 59 -5.19 -3.21 0.15
C ASP A 59 -4.61 -2.38 1.30
N ALA A 60 -4.88 -1.08 1.30
CA ALA A 60 -4.40 -0.15 2.32
C ALA A 60 -4.99 -0.40 3.72
N GLU A 61 -6.14 -1.04 3.81
CA GLU A 61 -6.80 -1.47 5.04
C GLU A 61 -6.28 -2.83 5.55
N GLY A 62 -5.44 -3.50 4.76
CA GLY A 62 -4.89 -4.81 5.08
C GLY A 62 -5.83 -5.97 4.75
N VAL A 63 -6.88 -5.70 3.96
CA VAL A 63 -7.80 -6.74 3.48
C VAL A 63 -7.15 -7.47 2.28
N PRO A 64 -7.09 -8.81 2.28
CA PRO A 64 -6.50 -9.56 1.19
C PRO A 64 -7.20 -9.32 -0.15
N ILE A 65 -6.43 -8.88 -1.16
CA ILE A 65 -6.87 -8.86 -2.56
C ILE A 65 -6.56 -10.21 -3.21
N TYR A 66 -5.35 -10.73 -2.92
CA TYR A 66 -4.90 -12.01 -3.44
C TYR A 66 -4.02 -12.72 -2.41
N LEU A 67 -4.36 -13.95 -2.09
CA LEU A 67 -3.57 -14.81 -1.21
C LEU A 67 -3.34 -16.15 -1.89
N ARG A 68 -2.10 -16.62 -1.88
CA ARG A 68 -1.72 -17.94 -2.40
C ARG A 68 -0.78 -18.63 -1.42
N ARG A 69 -1.21 -19.76 -0.89
CA ARG A 69 -0.33 -20.69 -0.16
C ARG A 69 0.02 -21.83 -1.10
N MET A 70 1.29 -21.93 -1.45
CA MET A 70 1.81 -22.97 -2.35
C MET A 70 1.77 -24.34 -1.68
N ASP A 71 1.68 -25.39 -2.48
CA ASP A 71 1.78 -26.76 -1.99
C ASP A 71 3.13 -26.94 -1.28
N GLY A 72 3.10 -27.62 -0.12
CA GLY A 72 4.28 -27.80 0.72
C GLY A 72 4.61 -26.63 1.66
N ALA A 73 3.97 -25.46 1.49
CA ALA A 73 4.12 -24.35 2.45
C ALA A 73 3.44 -24.72 3.79
N SER A 74 4.16 -24.50 4.90
CA SER A 74 3.63 -24.74 6.25
C SER A 74 2.39 -23.87 6.52
N PRO A 75 1.36 -24.35 7.22
CA PRO A 75 0.23 -23.52 7.63
C PRO A 75 0.61 -22.24 8.39
N ARG A 76 1.70 -22.26 9.17
CA ARG A 76 2.20 -21.08 9.90
C ARG A 76 2.63 -19.94 8.99
N THR A 77 3.00 -20.22 7.74
CA THR A 77 3.44 -19.19 6.79
C THR A 77 2.33 -18.20 6.46
N HIS A 78 1.06 -18.62 6.52
CA HIS A 78 -0.10 -17.74 6.37
C HIS A 78 -0.16 -16.67 7.45
N ASP A 79 -0.02 -17.05 8.73
CA ASP A 79 -0.02 -16.11 9.85
C ASP A 79 1.15 -15.12 9.73
N VAL A 80 2.35 -15.62 9.45
CA VAL A 80 3.54 -14.78 9.30
C VAL A 80 3.39 -13.81 8.12
N ALA A 81 2.88 -14.25 6.96
CA ALA A 81 2.64 -13.36 5.82
C ALA A 81 1.62 -12.26 6.17
N THR A 82 0.55 -12.61 6.89
CA THR A 82 -0.45 -11.64 7.36
C THR A 82 0.15 -10.61 8.31
N ARG A 83 0.97 -11.04 9.26
CA ARG A 83 1.68 -10.14 10.18
C ARG A 83 2.68 -9.24 9.46
N LYS A 84 3.39 -9.75 8.46
CA LYS A 84 4.29 -8.93 7.61
C LYS A 84 3.52 -7.82 6.89
N VAL A 85 2.35 -8.13 6.29
CA VAL A 85 1.49 -7.11 5.67
C VAL A 85 1.07 -6.05 6.67
N ARG A 86 0.55 -6.45 7.84
CA ARG A 86 0.13 -5.50 8.89
C ARG A 86 1.28 -4.61 9.35
N THR A 87 2.46 -5.19 9.55
CA THR A 87 3.65 -4.42 9.95
C THR A 87 4.06 -3.42 8.88
N ALA A 88 4.08 -3.83 7.60
CA ALA A 88 4.43 -2.95 6.49
C ALA A 88 3.43 -1.79 6.32
N LEU A 89 2.14 -2.03 6.49
CA LEU A 89 1.10 -0.99 6.46
C LEU A 89 1.20 -0.05 7.65
N ALA A 90 1.29 -0.58 8.87
CA ALA A 90 1.30 0.23 10.08
C ALA A 90 2.56 1.09 10.21
N SER A 91 3.73 0.56 9.80
CA SER A 91 4.99 1.29 9.87
C SER A 91 5.27 2.14 8.62
N GLY A 92 4.63 1.83 7.49
CA GLY A 92 4.95 2.38 6.18
C GLY A 92 6.33 1.96 5.67
N MET A 93 6.97 0.94 6.25
CA MET A 93 8.33 0.49 5.97
C MET A 93 8.35 -0.96 5.52
N ALA A 94 9.40 -1.38 4.80
CA ALA A 94 9.70 -2.80 4.67
C ALA A 94 9.95 -3.40 6.07
N THR A 95 9.50 -4.64 6.30
CA THR A 95 9.53 -5.24 7.65
C THR A 95 10.95 -5.43 8.20
N GLY A 96 11.96 -5.62 7.35
CA GLY A 96 13.36 -5.63 7.76
C GLY A 96 13.85 -4.25 8.20
N ASP A 97 13.50 -3.20 7.46
CA ASP A 97 13.88 -1.81 7.79
C ASP A 97 13.16 -1.35 9.06
N TYR A 98 11.88 -1.73 9.21
CA TYR A 98 11.15 -1.51 10.45
C TYR A 98 11.87 -2.14 11.65
N GLY A 99 12.34 -3.40 11.50
CA GLY A 99 13.09 -4.07 12.57
C GLY A 99 14.36 -3.32 12.98
N GLN A 100 15.12 -2.81 12.02
CA GLN A 100 16.31 -2.00 12.27
C GLN A 100 15.95 -0.64 12.94
N ALA A 101 14.89 0.00 12.46
CA ALA A 101 14.43 1.27 13.02
C ALA A 101 13.92 1.12 14.47
N LEU A 102 13.19 0.03 14.75
CA LEU A 102 12.70 -0.32 16.08
C LEU A 102 13.87 -0.59 17.05
N ALA A 103 14.83 -1.41 16.64
CA ALA A 103 16.03 -1.71 17.44
C ALA A 103 16.86 -0.45 17.75
N ALA A 104 16.83 0.54 16.86
CA ALA A 104 17.49 1.84 17.06
C ALA A 104 16.63 2.86 17.83
N GLY A 105 15.43 2.49 18.29
CA GLY A 105 14.50 3.39 19.00
C GLY A 105 13.94 4.53 18.15
N ARG A 106 13.95 4.39 16.82
CA ARG A 106 13.52 5.46 15.88
C ARG A 106 12.03 5.42 15.55
N VAL A 107 11.36 4.32 15.82
CA VAL A 107 9.94 4.13 15.57
C VAL A 107 9.28 3.43 16.76
N ALA A 108 7.96 3.59 16.90
CA ALA A 108 7.18 2.88 17.89
C ALA A 108 6.96 1.41 17.49
N GLU A 109 6.73 0.57 18.51
CA GLU A 109 6.40 -0.83 18.29
C GLU A 109 5.01 -0.98 17.65
N VAL A 110 4.94 -1.79 16.60
CA VAL A 110 3.68 -2.23 16.00
C VAL A 110 3.21 -3.47 16.75
N PRO A 111 2.00 -3.50 17.32
CA PRO A 111 1.48 -4.69 18.02
C PRO A 111 1.55 -5.93 17.12
N ASP A 112 2.10 -7.03 17.64
CA ASP A 112 2.34 -8.27 16.90
C ASP A 112 3.19 -8.09 15.61
N GLY A 113 3.91 -6.99 15.49
CA GLY A 113 4.76 -6.68 14.36
C GLY A 113 5.89 -7.68 14.19
N VAL A 114 6.37 -7.84 12.96
CA VAL A 114 7.54 -8.66 12.63
C VAL A 114 8.70 -7.78 12.19
N THR A 115 9.91 -8.15 12.56
CA THR A 115 11.13 -7.36 12.40
C THR A 115 12.12 -7.95 11.40
N PHE A 116 11.68 -8.92 10.61
CA PHE A 116 12.48 -9.59 9.60
C PHE A 116 11.87 -9.43 8.20
N GLU A 117 12.68 -9.55 7.17
CA GLU A 117 12.35 -9.25 5.78
C GLU A 117 11.19 -10.06 5.21
N GLY A 118 10.64 -9.56 4.09
CA GLY A 118 9.64 -10.23 3.25
C GLY A 118 8.24 -9.65 3.33
N GLY A 119 8.06 -8.46 3.95
CA GLY A 119 6.86 -7.64 3.86
C GLY A 119 7.21 -6.23 3.41
N TYR A 120 6.46 -5.68 2.44
CA TYR A 120 6.73 -4.39 1.83
C TYR A 120 5.44 -3.61 1.59
N PRO A 121 5.40 -2.29 1.86
CA PRO A 121 4.29 -1.45 1.43
C PRO A 121 4.32 -1.30 -0.08
N VAL A 122 3.15 -1.38 -0.72
CA VAL A 122 2.96 -1.02 -2.13
C VAL A 122 2.74 0.48 -2.20
N ARG A 123 3.59 1.19 -2.96
CA ARG A 123 3.49 2.64 -3.13
C ARG A 123 3.17 3.01 -4.57
N MET A 124 2.16 3.86 -4.73
CA MET A 124 1.81 4.48 -6.01
C MET A 124 1.65 5.98 -5.80
N GLY A 125 2.30 6.78 -6.63
CA GLY A 125 2.27 8.25 -6.48
C GLY A 125 2.78 8.75 -5.11
N GLY A 126 3.66 7.99 -4.45
CA GLY A 126 4.19 8.31 -3.12
C GLY A 126 3.29 7.89 -1.95
N GLN A 127 2.07 7.43 -2.21
CA GLN A 127 1.14 6.96 -1.18
C GLN A 127 1.21 5.43 -1.02
N VAL A 128 1.01 4.95 0.21
CA VAL A 128 0.85 3.52 0.48
C VAL A 128 -0.57 3.12 0.08
N VAL A 129 -0.68 2.25 -0.92
CA VAL A 129 -1.96 1.80 -1.49
C VAL A 129 -2.27 0.34 -1.16
N GLY A 130 -1.38 -0.30 -0.42
CA GLY A 130 -1.49 -1.69 -0.01
C GLY A 130 -0.16 -2.22 0.51
N ALA A 131 -0.06 -3.53 0.68
CA ALA A 131 1.18 -4.21 1.00
C ALA A 131 1.23 -5.59 0.36
N MET A 132 2.46 -6.08 0.14
CA MET A 132 2.73 -7.44 -0.31
C MET A 132 3.74 -8.11 0.61
N SER A 133 3.54 -9.39 0.85
CA SER A 133 4.45 -10.20 1.66
C SER A 133 4.63 -11.61 1.11
N ALA A 134 5.74 -12.22 1.47
CA ALA A 134 6.00 -13.64 1.30
C ALA A 134 6.53 -14.23 2.62
N SER A 135 6.24 -15.50 2.86
CA SER A 135 6.70 -16.23 4.04
C SER A 135 6.81 -17.71 3.76
N GLY A 136 7.92 -18.32 4.15
CA GLY A 136 8.15 -19.76 4.02
C GLY A 136 9.61 -20.16 3.76
N ALA A 137 10.45 -19.19 3.42
CA ALA A 137 11.88 -19.36 3.23
C ALA A 137 12.67 -18.47 4.22
N SER A 138 13.92 -18.14 3.94
CA SER A 138 14.62 -17.11 4.71
C SER A 138 14.07 -15.71 4.41
N GLY A 139 14.28 -14.75 5.32
CA GLY A 139 13.82 -13.38 5.11
C GLY A 139 14.28 -12.78 3.78
N ALA A 140 15.54 -12.97 3.41
CA ALA A 140 16.09 -12.48 2.14
C ALA A 140 15.44 -13.14 0.91
N GLN A 141 15.10 -14.44 0.99
CA GLN A 141 14.39 -15.16 -0.07
C GLN A 141 12.92 -14.71 -0.18
N ASP A 142 12.24 -14.56 0.97
CA ASP A 142 10.89 -14.01 1.01
C ASP A 142 10.87 -12.60 0.39
N ALA A 143 11.87 -11.76 0.69
CA ALA A 143 12.03 -10.43 0.12
C ALA A 143 12.30 -10.46 -1.40
N GLN A 144 13.08 -11.41 -1.90
CA GLN A 144 13.31 -11.60 -3.32
C GLN A 144 12.00 -11.86 -4.06
N VAL A 145 11.20 -12.77 -3.55
CA VAL A 145 9.89 -13.13 -4.13
C VAL A 145 8.95 -11.91 -4.21
N VAL A 146 8.89 -11.09 -3.15
CA VAL A 146 8.10 -9.85 -3.18
C VAL A 146 8.62 -8.87 -4.22
N ARG A 147 9.95 -8.69 -4.33
CA ARG A 147 10.54 -7.82 -5.34
C ARG A 147 10.26 -8.29 -6.77
N ALA A 148 10.21 -9.59 -7.04
CA ALA A 148 9.80 -10.12 -8.34
C ALA A 148 8.36 -9.73 -8.69
N GLY A 149 7.44 -9.81 -7.71
CA GLY A 149 6.07 -9.34 -7.88
C GLY A 149 5.99 -7.84 -8.16
N PHE A 150 6.73 -7.02 -7.42
CA PHE A 150 6.76 -5.56 -7.61
C PHE A 150 7.30 -5.17 -8.99
N ALA A 151 8.37 -5.81 -9.45
CA ALA A 151 8.94 -5.58 -10.77
C ALA A 151 7.92 -5.83 -11.88
N ALA A 152 7.08 -6.84 -11.74
CA ALA A 152 6.07 -7.20 -12.74
C ALA A 152 4.95 -6.15 -12.90
N ILE A 153 4.73 -5.31 -11.88
CA ILE A 153 3.72 -4.24 -11.91
C ILE A 153 4.34 -2.83 -11.91
N GLY A 154 5.66 -2.74 -12.11
CA GLY A 154 6.38 -1.46 -12.20
C GLY A 154 6.46 -0.68 -10.88
N VAL A 155 6.31 -1.35 -9.74
CA VAL A 155 6.44 -0.76 -8.40
C VAL A 155 7.86 -0.98 -7.89
N GLN A 156 8.42 0.01 -7.18
CA GLN A 156 9.69 -0.12 -6.47
C GLN A 156 9.41 -0.45 -5.00
N PRO A 157 10.22 -1.35 -4.37
CA PRO A 157 10.11 -1.69 -2.96
C PRO A 157 10.53 -0.53 -2.04
#